data_1490fd507c048907d7fcb7e917d595b0
#
_entry.id   1490fd507c048907d7fcb7e917d595b0
#
_cell.length_a   1.000
_cell.length_b   1.000
_cell.length_c   1.000
_cell.angle_alpha   90.00
_cell.angle_beta   90.00
_cell.angle_gamma   90.00
#
_symmetry.space_group_name_H-M   'P 1'
#
loop_
_entity.id
_entity.type
_entity.pdbx_description
1 polymer ?
#
loop_
_entity_poly.entity_id
_entity_poly.type
_entity_poly.pdbx_seq_one_letter_code
_entity_poly.pdbx_strand_id
1 'polypeptide(L)'
;MKKRVVSILVCMVMALGLFAGCSSSEPAGGNETTETTAAGTQAQGTAPASDLKYAVVLHALNSSFYAKMQQGAEEAGKALGIKVDVMAPTTANNLAEQISMIETCISSGYDGIATVVWDPDGFADVIKKANDAGIPVISLNQKSGKDDGVMFVGQDLEESGYMLGKYMFGQVMGGKGKYIIASCAPADSALIAREQGIKRAAKEFPEIEFVDLVDITTDLTTAVGVIENAYLAHPDVNAFLGVDVFSESIGTFIESNKLNGKVYGAGFDLTEGTLKHISNNAMQLTIGQNPFLQGYYPVMQLFTHDKFGYDLLNMNTGAFLVTKDNVSEVKPE
;
A
#
# COMPACT_ATOMS: atom_id res chain seq x y z
N MET A 1 -5.53 8.55 -50.96
CA MET A 1 -4.44 8.72 -51.96
C MET A 1 -3.10 8.49 -51.30
N LYS A 2 -2.34 7.50 -51.85
CA LYS A 2 -0.88 7.21 -51.76
C LYS A 2 -0.24 7.12 -50.36
N LYS A 3 -0.02 5.92 -49.80
CA LYS A 3 1.10 4.96 -49.87
C LYS A 3 2.50 5.62 -49.92
N ARG A 4 3.33 5.32 -48.91
CA ARG A 4 4.72 4.86 -49.12
C ARG A 4 5.24 4.05 -47.90
N VAL A 5 5.54 2.81 -48.21
CA VAL A 5 6.33 1.81 -47.51
C VAL A 5 7.80 2.07 -47.85
N VAL A 6 8.72 1.96 -46.91
CA VAL A 6 10.12 1.66 -47.16
C VAL A 6 10.62 0.66 -46.14
N SER A 7 10.82 -0.57 -46.62
CA SER A 7 11.65 -1.61 -46.02
C SER A 7 13.12 -1.34 -46.36
N ILE A 8 14.04 -1.57 -45.43
CA ILE A 8 15.42 -1.94 -45.74
C ILE A 8 15.85 -3.09 -44.82
N LEU A 9 16.36 -4.07 -45.48
CA LEU A 9 16.81 -5.40 -45.12
C LEU A 9 18.35 -5.43 -45.00
N VAL A 10 18.85 -6.45 -44.21
CA VAL A 10 20.17 -7.13 -44.36
C VAL A 10 21.37 -6.42 -43.71
N CYS A 11 22.15 -7.09 -42.82
CA CYS A 11 23.11 -8.15 -43.13
C CYS A 11 23.57 -8.92 -41.88
N MET A 12 23.62 -10.20 -42.06
CA MET A 12 24.20 -11.26 -41.26
C MET A 12 25.72 -11.35 -41.54
N VAL A 13 26.57 -11.45 -40.54
CA VAL A 13 27.93 -12.02 -40.71
C VAL A 13 28.25 -12.91 -39.52
N MET A 14 28.40 -14.21 -39.79
CA MET A 14 29.07 -15.22 -38.98
C MET A 14 30.59 -15.08 -39.11
N ALA A 15 31.29 -15.28 -38.03
CA ALA A 15 32.70 -15.74 -38.12
C ALA A 15 32.96 -16.73 -36.97
N LEU A 16 33.13 -18.00 -37.34
CA LEU A 16 33.76 -19.05 -36.55
C LEU A 16 35.29 -18.80 -36.49
N GLY A 17 35.86 -19.07 -35.33
CA GLY A 17 37.31 -19.16 -35.15
C GLY A 17 37.67 -20.11 -34.04
N LEU A 18 37.91 -21.38 -34.41
CA LEU A 18 38.58 -22.40 -33.61
C LEU A 18 40.08 -22.14 -33.62
N PHE A 19 40.74 -22.16 -32.44
CA PHE A 19 42.14 -22.57 -32.33
C PHE A 19 42.37 -23.36 -31.04
N ALA A 20 42.78 -24.57 -31.22
CA ALA A 20 43.40 -25.45 -30.24
C ALA A 20 44.93 -25.25 -30.26
N GLY A 21 45.57 -25.35 -29.12
CA GLY A 21 47.03 -25.35 -29.00
C GLY A 21 47.49 -25.70 -27.60
N CYS A 22 47.96 -26.94 -27.44
CA CYS A 22 48.66 -27.46 -26.27
C CYS A 22 50.11 -26.98 -26.21
N SER A 23 50.70 -26.89 -25.01
CA SER A 23 51.92 -27.60 -24.57
C SER A 23 52.80 -26.78 -23.61
N SER A 24 52.96 -27.31 -22.40
CA SER A 24 54.17 -27.61 -21.57
C SER A 24 55.19 -26.50 -21.25
N SER A 25 55.41 -26.22 -19.96
CA SER A 25 56.55 -26.60 -19.12
C SER A 25 56.78 -25.59 -17.95
N GLU A 26 56.91 -26.14 -16.75
CA GLU A 26 57.43 -25.50 -15.53
C GLU A 26 58.96 -25.25 -15.64
N PRO A 27 59.65 -24.52 -14.70
CA PRO A 27 59.38 -24.45 -13.25
C PRO A 27 59.72 -23.14 -12.50
N ALA A 28 59.28 -23.10 -11.24
CA ALA A 28 59.86 -22.54 -10.00
C ALA A 28 60.02 -21.04 -9.77
N GLY A 29 59.42 -20.60 -8.66
CA GLY A 29 59.74 -19.37 -7.96
C GLY A 29 58.62 -18.96 -6.98
N GLY A 30 58.82 -19.30 -5.68
CA GLY A 30 57.83 -19.06 -4.62
C GLY A 30 57.58 -17.57 -4.32
N ASN A 31 56.39 -17.30 -3.90
CA ASN A 31 56.11 -16.22 -2.93
C ASN A 31 54.77 -16.48 -2.21
N GLU A 32 54.82 -16.40 -0.91
CA GLU A 32 53.70 -16.57 -0.01
C GLU A 32 52.58 -15.58 -0.35
N THR A 33 51.40 -16.06 -0.62
CA THR A 33 50.15 -15.26 -0.66
C THR A 33 49.20 -15.79 0.39
N THR A 34 48.93 -14.97 1.35
CA THR A 34 47.96 -15.10 2.43
C THR A 34 46.60 -15.52 1.85
N GLU A 35 46.14 -16.71 2.15
CA GLU A 35 44.75 -17.13 1.90
C GLU A 35 43.80 -16.34 2.79
N THR A 36 43.09 -15.41 2.18
CA THR A 36 41.89 -14.85 2.77
C THR A 36 40.78 -15.89 2.57
N THR A 37 40.46 -16.61 3.62
CA THR A 37 39.29 -17.49 3.70
C THR A 37 38.04 -16.65 3.53
N ALA A 38 37.50 -16.62 2.32
CA ALA A 38 36.11 -16.19 2.09
C ALA A 38 35.22 -17.21 2.82
N ALA A 39 34.54 -16.74 3.86
CA ALA A 39 33.48 -17.49 4.52
C ALA A 39 32.40 -17.82 3.46
N GLY A 40 32.37 -19.08 3.07
CA GLY A 40 31.34 -19.59 2.20
C GLY A 40 30.00 -19.49 2.92
N THR A 41 29.14 -18.58 2.47
CA THR A 41 27.73 -18.59 2.78
C THR A 41 27.19 -19.94 2.31
N GLN A 42 26.86 -20.81 3.25
CA GLN A 42 26.15 -22.06 2.95
C GLN A 42 24.84 -21.66 2.28
N ALA A 43 24.67 -21.98 1.01
CA ALA A 43 23.40 -21.93 0.36
C ALA A 43 22.42 -22.81 1.14
N GLN A 44 21.50 -22.19 1.92
CA GLN A 44 20.37 -22.91 2.47
C GLN A 44 19.65 -23.59 1.31
N GLY A 45 19.51 -24.92 1.40
CA GLY A 45 18.81 -25.69 0.40
C GLY A 45 17.38 -25.15 0.26
N THR A 46 17.09 -24.52 -0.89
CA THR A 46 15.75 -23.97 -1.16
C THR A 46 14.78 -25.14 -1.33
N ALA A 47 13.74 -25.18 -0.49
CA ALA A 47 12.62 -26.12 -0.64
C ALA A 47 12.02 -26.05 -2.06
N PRO A 48 11.48 -27.16 -2.59
CA PRO A 48 10.67 -27.10 -3.81
C PRO A 48 9.56 -26.06 -3.68
N ALA A 49 9.26 -25.32 -4.75
CA ALA A 49 8.27 -24.24 -4.70
C ALA A 49 6.88 -24.70 -4.20
N SER A 50 6.52 -25.97 -4.43
CA SER A 50 5.27 -26.59 -3.98
C SER A 50 5.17 -26.82 -2.46
N ASP A 51 6.29 -26.76 -1.73
CA ASP A 51 6.32 -27.02 -0.29
C ASP A 51 6.29 -25.75 0.55
N LEU A 52 6.47 -24.58 -0.09
CA LEU A 52 6.39 -23.27 0.60
C LEU A 52 4.96 -22.94 1.00
N LYS A 53 4.81 -22.33 2.19
CA LYS A 53 3.53 -22.04 2.80
C LYS A 53 3.57 -20.68 3.49
N TYR A 54 2.78 -19.73 3.00
CA TYR A 54 2.72 -18.39 3.56
C TYR A 54 1.37 -18.09 4.21
N ALA A 55 1.41 -17.24 5.23
CA ALA A 55 0.22 -16.69 5.87
C ALA A 55 0.08 -15.20 5.54
N VAL A 56 -1.15 -14.78 5.26
CA VAL A 56 -1.54 -13.36 5.19
C VAL A 56 -2.58 -13.13 6.28
N VAL A 57 -2.17 -12.47 7.36
CA VAL A 57 -3.02 -12.24 8.55
C VAL A 57 -3.48 -10.80 8.55
N LEU A 58 -4.71 -10.60 8.06
CA LEU A 58 -5.36 -9.28 8.02
C LEU A 58 -5.96 -8.95 9.40
N HIS A 59 -6.33 -7.71 9.64
CA HIS A 59 -7.02 -7.30 10.86
C HIS A 59 -8.56 -7.30 10.73
N ALA A 60 -9.07 -7.48 9.49
CA ALA A 60 -10.49 -7.61 9.18
C ALA A 60 -10.69 -8.25 7.79
N LEU A 61 -11.89 -8.80 7.56
CA LEU A 61 -12.36 -9.29 6.23
C LEU A 61 -13.79 -8.79 5.91
N ASN A 62 -14.22 -7.74 6.60
CA ASN A 62 -15.61 -7.27 6.58
C ASN A 62 -15.89 -6.17 5.54
N SER A 63 -14.94 -5.88 4.64
CA SER A 63 -15.11 -4.86 3.58
C SER A 63 -14.57 -5.32 2.23
N SER A 64 -15.02 -4.67 1.16
CA SER A 64 -14.53 -4.90 -0.21
C SER A 64 -13.01 -4.68 -0.30
N PHE A 65 -12.48 -3.70 0.42
CA PHE A 65 -11.06 -3.40 0.48
C PHE A 65 -10.22 -4.62 0.91
N TYR A 66 -10.57 -5.26 2.04
CA TYR A 66 -9.85 -6.45 2.52
C TYR A 66 -10.13 -7.69 1.66
N ALA A 67 -11.32 -7.80 1.08
CA ALA A 67 -11.63 -8.86 0.11
C ALA A 67 -10.73 -8.76 -1.15
N LYS A 68 -10.42 -7.54 -1.61
CA LYS A 68 -9.45 -7.33 -2.70
C LYS A 68 -8.02 -7.69 -2.31
N MET A 69 -7.63 -7.38 -1.08
CA MET A 69 -6.31 -7.75 -0.54
C MET A 69 -6.19 -9.29 -0.41
N GLN A 70 -7.22 -9.96 0.10
CA GLN A 70 -7.30 -11.41 0.11
C GLN A 70 -7.17 -11.98 -1.30
N GLN A 71 -7.94 -11.47 -2.26
CA GLN A 71 -7.86 -11.90 -3.66
C GLN A 71 -6.45 -11.78 -4.22
N GLY A 72 -5.74 -10.67 -3.92
CA GLY A 72 -4.36 -10.47 -4.34
C GLY A 72 -3.42 -11.55 -3.81
N ALA A 73 -3.52 -11.85 -2.52
CA ALA A 73 -2.69 -12.87 -1.87
C ALA A 73 -2.97 -14.28 -2.44
N GLU A 74 -4.24 -14.64 -2.62
CA GLU A 74 -4.65 -15.92 -3.19
C GLU A 74 -4.20 -16.09 -4.65
N GLU A 75 -4.33 -15.04 -5.49
CA GLU A 75 -3.87 -15.08 -6.88
C GLU A 75 -2.34 -15.16 -6.99
N ALA A 76 -1.60 -14.53 -6.07
CA ALA A 76 -0.14 -14.69 -6.00
C ALA A 76 0.24 -16.15 -5.67
N GLY A 77 -0.39 -16.74 -4.66
CA GLY A 77 -0.17 -18.16 -4.30
C GLY A 77 -0.46 -19.10 -5.47
N LYS A 78 -1.58 -18.88 -6.15
CA LYS A 78 -1.98 -19.65 -7.33
C LYS A 78 -0.99 -19.49 -8.49
N ALA A 79 -0.54 -18.28 -8.76
CA ALA A 79 0.45 -18.01 -9.81
C ALA A 79 1.79 -18.69 -9.55
N LEU A 80 2.18 -18.82 -8.29
CA LEU A 80 3.44 -19.44 -7.87
C LEU A 80 3.33 -20.95 -7.62
N GLY A 81 2.10 -21.51 -7.57
CA GLY A 81 1.86 -22.91 -7.25
C GLY A 81 2.20 -23.26 -5.79
N ILE A 82 1.99 -22.32 -4.86
CA ILE A 82 2.29 -22.46 -3.43
C ILE A 82 1.03 -22.26 -2.59
N LYS A 83 1.08 -22.72 -1.33
CA LYS A 83 -0.01 -22.53 -0.38
C LYS A 83 0.05 -21.14 0.25
N VAL A 84 -1.04 -20.38 0.16
CA VAL A 84 -1.25 -19.12 0.88
C VAL A 84 -2.54 -19.22 1.67
N ASP A 85 -2.44 -19.07 3.00
CA ASP A 85 -3.60 -19.04 3.88
C ASP A 85 -3.88 -17.57 4.26
N VAL A 86 -5.05 -17.06 3.90
CA VAL A 86 -5.50 -15.73 4.31
C VAL A 86 -6.46 -15.86 5.48
N MET A 87 -6.22 -15.12 6.54
CA MET A 87 -7.01 -15.17 7.77
C MET A 87 -7.15 -13.79 8.42
N ALA A 88 -8.18 -13.64 9.23
CA ALA A 88 -8.41 -12.44 10.03
C ALA A 88 -9.18 -12.80 11.29
N PRO A 89 -9.09 -11.95 12.35
CA PRO A 89 -9.90 -12.10 13.55
C PRO A 89 -11.39 -12.12 13.27
N THR A 90 -12.15 -12.81 14.11
CA THR A 90 -13.61 -12.84 14.04
C THR A 90 -14.25 -11.50 14.31
N THR A 91 -13.59 -10.69 15.15
CA THR A 91 -13.92 -9.29 15.38
C THR A 91 -12.79 -8.41 14.84
N ALA A 92 -13.12 -7.45 13.98
CA ALA A 92 -12.15 -6.53 13.42
C ALA A 92 -11.33 -5.82 14.51
N ASN A 93 -10.02 -5.65 14.26
CA ASN A 93 -9.08 -5.01 15.17
C ASN A 93 -8.92 -5.73 16.54
N ASN A 94 -9.17 -7.03 16.60
CA ASN A 94 -8.87 -7.82 17.78
C ASN A 94 -7.38 -8.21 17.82
N LEU A 95 -6.57 -7.41 18.52
CA LEU A 95 -5.13 -7.59 18.62
C LEU A 95 -4.75 -8.99 19.16
N ALA A 96 -5.39 -9.42 20.24
CA ALA A 96 -5.06 -10.69 20.88
C ALA A 96 -5.33 -11.89 19.96
N GLU A 97 -6.45 -11.85 19.22
CA GLU A 97 -6.79 -12.90 18.28
C GLU A 97 -5.82 -12.90 17.07
N GLN A 98 -5.45 -11.72 16.53
CA GLN A 98 -4.51 -11.61 15.44
C GLN A 98 -3.10 -12.09 15.86
N ILE A 99 -2.62 -11.73 17.04
CA ILE A 99 -1.36 -12.25 17.62
C ILE A 99 -1.41 -13.78 17.72
N SER A 100 -2.50 -14.35 18.25
CA SER A 100 -2.68 -15.81 18.39
C SER A 100 -2.63 -16.52 17.04
N MET A 101 -3.19 -15.91 15.98
CA MET A 101 -3.10 -16.43 14.62
C MET A 101 -1.65 -16.45 14.11
N ILE A 102 -0.90 -15.37 14.32
CA ILE A 102 0.52 -15.29 13.95
C ILE A 102 1.33 -16.34 14.72
N GLU A 103 1.12 -16.50 16.02
CA GLU A 103 1.76 -17.55 16.83
C GLU A 103 1.45 -18.97 16.33
N THR A 104 0.21 -19.19 15.89
CA THR A 104 -0.20 -20.45 15.26
C THR A 104 0.54 -20.66 13.94
N CYS A 105 0.74 -19.64 13.13
CA CYS A 105 1.54 -19.73 11.91
C CYS A 105 2.99 -20.09 12.21
N ILE A 106 3.61 -19.44 13.22
CA ILE A 106 4.98 -19.75 13.66
C ILE A 106 5.10 -21.23 14.07
N SER A 107 4.21 -21.68 14.97
CA SER A 107 4.24 -23.05 15.48
C SER A 107 3.88 -24.13 14.45
N SER A 108 3.14 -23.76 13.41
CA SER A 108 2.73 -24.63 12.31
C SER A 108 3.73 -24.66 11.14
N GLY A 109 4.89 -23.98 11.28
CA GLY A 109 5.96 -23.99 10.31
C GLY A 109 5.57 -23.33 8.98
N TYR A 110 5.01 -22.14 9.03
CA TYR A 110 4.91 -21.29 7.85
C TYR A 110 6.29 -20.72 7.51
N ASP A 111 6.57 -20.56 6.22
CA ASP A 111 7.86 -20.07 5.73
C ASP A 111 7.92 -18.54 5.76
N GLY A 112 6.78 -17.86 5.73
CA GLY A 112 6.72 -16.40 5.80
C GLY A 112 5.32 -15.89 6.19
N ILE A 113 5.27 -14.70 6.77
CA ILE A 113 4.04 -14.09 7.28
C ILE A 113 3.94 -12.64 6.76
N ALA A 114 2.81 -12.30 6.14
CA ALA A 114 2.44 -10.92 5.89
C ALA A 114 1.28 -10.54 6.82
N THR A 115 1.34 -9.37 7.48
CA THR A 115 0.29 -8.97 8.42
C THR A 115 0.11 -7.46 8.48
N VAL A 116 -1.08 -7.00 8.86
CA VAL A 116 -1.33 -5.57 9.11
C VAL A 116 -0.87 -5.24 10.53
N VAL A 117 0.20 -4.43 10.65
CA VAL A 117 0.76 -4.01 11.95
C VAL A 117 0.14 -2.66 12.35
N TRP A 118 -1.10 -2.68 12.80
CA TRP A 118 -1.84 -1.48 13.16
C TRP A 118 -1.59 -0.98 14.61
N ASP A 119 -1.04 -1.84 15.47
CA ASP A 119 -0.55 -1.52 16.82
C ASP A 119 0.92 -1.95 16.95
N PRO A 120 1.89 -1.09 16.59
CA PRO A 120 3.30 -1.47 16.58
C PRO A 120 3.86 -1.98 17.91
N ASP A 121 3.34 -1.49 19.04
CA ASP A 121 3.76 -1.94 20.38
C ASP A 121 3.19 -3.32 20.69
N GLY A 122 1.92 -3.53 20.36
CA GLY A 122 1.23 -4.79 20.59
C GLY A 122 1.80 -5.95 19.78
N PHE A 123 2.26 -5.69 18.56
CA PHE A 123 2.84 -6.73 17.68
C PHE A 123 4.33 -6.99 17.91
N ALA A 124 5.05 -6.15 18.66
CA ALA A 124 6.51 -6.21 18.75
C ALA A 124 7.04 -7.60 19.18
N ASP A 125 6.44 -8.20 20.18
CA ASP A 125 6.89 -9.50 20.72
C ASP A 125 6.64 -10.66 19.74
N VAL A 126 5.48 -10.68 19.08
CA VAL A 126 5.16 -11.76 18.12
C VAL A 126 5.97 -11.64 16.83
N ILE A 127 6.25 -10.43 16.38
CA ILE A 127 7.16 -10.19 15.26
C ILE A 127 8.57 -10.67 15.59
N LYS A 128 9.08 -10.30 16.78
CA LYS A 128 10.36 -10.79 17.26
C LYS A 128 10.40 -12.31 17.31
N LYS A 129 9.36 -12.95 17.82
CA LYS A 129 9.24 -14.41 17.90
C LYS A 129 9.29 -15.07 16.52
N ALA A 130 8.63 -14.48 15.48
CA ALA A 130 8.69 -14.95 14.13
C ALA A 130 10.12 -14.85 13.56
N ASN A 131 10.75 -13.67 13.73
CA ASN A 131 12.12 -13.43 13.28
C ASN A 131 13.15 -14.37 13.97
N ASP A 132 13.03 -14.60 15.27
CA ASP A 132 13.87 -15.55 16.03
C ASP A 132 13.69 -16.98 15.55
N ALA A 133 12.54 -17.34 14.99
CA ALA A 133 12.26 -18.62 14.37
C ALA A 133 12.72 -18.69 12.90
N GLY A 134 13.31 -17.62 12.36
CA GLY A 134 13.74 -17.54 10.96
C GLY A 134 12.58 -17.33 9.96
N ILE A 135 11.42 -16.90 10.43
CA ILE A 135 10.25 -16.66 9.60
C ILE A 135 10.16 -15.16 9.28
N PRO A 136 10.38 -14.74 8.02
CA PRO A 136 10.31 -13.35 7.63
C PRO A 136 8.89 -12.79 7.78
N VAL A 137 8.80 -11.53 8.26
CA VAL A 137 7.53 -10.82 8.41
C VAL A 137 7.51 -9.59 7.50
N ILE A 138 6.41 -9.40 6.77
CA ILE A 138 6.12 -8.18 6.00
C ILE A 138 4.89 -7.50 6.60
N SER A 139 5.01 -6.20 6.91
CA SER A 139 3.87 -5.37 7.24
C SER A 139 3.17 -4.91 5.98
N LEU A 140 1.86 -5.09 5.90
CA LEU A 140 1.05 -4.65 4.76
C LEU A 140 0.01 -3.61 5.20
N ASN A 141 -0.37 -2.72 4.29
CA ASN A 141 -1.35 -1.66 4.48
C ASN A 141 -0.95 -0.57 5.51
N GLN A 142 -0.56 -0.96 6.72
CA GLN A 142 -0.07 -0.05 7.75
C GLN A 142 1.39 -0.37 8.08
N LYS A 143 2.22 0.67 8.16
CA LYS A 143 3.65 0.53 8.46
C LYS A 143 3.82 0.28 9.96
N SER A 144 4.71 -0.62 10.32
CA SER A 144 5.05 -0.91 11.73
C SER A 144 5.44 0.35 12.53
N GLY A 145 6.04 1.35 11.90
CA GLY A 145 6.46 2.58 12.58
C GLY A 145 7.68 2.42 13.48
N LYS A 146 8.22 1.21 13.62
CA LYS A 146 9.43 0.89 14.37
C LYS A 146 10.55 0.48 13.43
N ASP A 147 11.79 0.64 13.90
CA ASP A 147 12.98 0.10 13.24
C ASP A 147 13.20 -1.35 13.70
N ASP A 148 12.25 -2.21 13.35
CA ASP A 148 12.18 -3.63 13.73
C ASP A 148 12.60 -4.58 12.58
N GLY A 149 13.09 -4.01 11.47
CA GLY A 149 13.49 -4.77 10.29
C GLY A 149 12.31 -5.29 9.45
N VAL A 150 11.07 -4.98 9.82
CA VAL A 150 9.88 -5.38 9.07
C VAL A 150 9.69 -4.49 7.85
N MET A 151 9.76 -5.10 6.67
CA MET A 151 9.51 -4.40 5.41
C MET A 151 8.02 -4.14 5.24
N PHE A 152 7.71 -3.03 4.56
CA PHE A 152 6.36 -2.54 4.37
C PHE A 152 5.91 -2.64 2.91
N VAL A 153 4.71 -3.15 2.69
CA VAL A 153 4.03 -3.12 1.39
C VAL A 153 2.69 -2.40 1.55
N GLY A 154 2.57 -1.22 0.97
CA GLY A 154 1.37 -0.39 1.10
C GLY A 154 1.53 0.96 0.44
N GLN A 155 0.56 1.85 0.65
CA GLN A 155 0.61 3.22 0.18
C GLN A 155 1.52 4.07 1.07
N ASP A 156 2.29 4.98 0.49
CA ASP A 156 2.89 6.08 1.24
C ASP A 156 1.78 7.04 1.69
N LEU A 157 1.40 6.90 2.95
CA LEU A 157 0.21 7.55 3.50
C LEU A 157 0.39 9.08 3.59
N GLU A 158 1.56 9.55 4.03
CA GLU A 158 1.83 10.99 4.12
C GLU A 158 1.89 11.61 2.73
N GLU A 159 2.57 10.96 1.78
CA GLU A 159 2.66 11.47 0.41
C GLU A 159 1.29 11.44 -0.30
N SER A 160 0.46 10.44 -0.02
CA SER A 160 -0.90 10.40 -0.56
C SER A 160 -1.78 11.52 0.00
N GLY A 161 -1.66 11.82 1.29
CA GLY A 161 -2.31 12.98 1.91
C GLY A 161 -1.83 14.32 1.32
N TYR A 162 -0.52 14.44 1.09
CA TYR A 162 0.05 15.60 0.42
C TYR A 162 -0.49 15.76 -1.01
N MET A 163 -0.56 14.68 -1.78
CA MET A 163 -1.13 14.68 -3.13
C MET A 163 -2.59 15.14 -3.14
N LEU A 164 -3.42 14.64 -2.22
CA LEU A 164 -4.80 15.08 -2.06
C LEU A 164 -4.89 16.58 -1.76
N GLY A 165 -4.16 17.05 -0.74
CA GLY A 165 -4.14 18.46 -0.35
C GLY A 165 -3.63 19.36 -1.48
N LYS A 166 -2.55 18.97 -2.15
CA LYS A 166 -1.96 19.72 -3.27
C LYS A 166 -2.95 19.93 -4.41
N TYR A 167 -3.67 18.86 -4.79
CA TYR A 167 -4.69 18.94 -5.82
C TYR A 167 -5.87 19.84 -5.37
N MET A 168 -6.40 19.60 -4.17
CA MET A 168 -7.54 20.35 -3.66
C MET A 168 -7.22 21.83 -3.51
N PHE A 169 -6.14 22.17 -2.87
CA PHE A 169 -5.78 23.57 -2.61
C PHE A 169 -5.40 24.32 -3.89
N GLY A 170 -4.61 23.68 -4.78
CA GLY A 170 -4.14 24.31 -6.01
C GLY A 170 -5.18 24.32 -7.13
N GLN A 171 -5.74 23.16 -7.48
CA GLN A 171 -6.57 23.00 -8.68
C GLN A 171 -8.05 23.28 -8.41
N VAL A 172 -8.55 22.91 -7.22
CA VAL A 172 -9.98 23.04 -6.90
C VAL A 172 -10.29 24.38 -6.22
N MET A 173 -9.53 24.72 -5.19
CA MET A 173 -9.79 25.91 -4.37
C MET A 173 -9.08 27.17 -4.87
N GLY A 174 -8.18 27.05 -5.85
CA GLY A 174 -7.47 28.21 -6.42
C GLY A 174 -6.52 28.91 -5.42
N GLY A 175 -5.98 28.18 -4.48
CA GLY A 175 -4.98 28.61 -3.52
C GLY A 175 -5.52 29.33 -2.28
N LYS A 176 -6.85 29.40 -2.07
CA LYS A 176 -7.47 30.13 -0.94
C LYS A 176 -8.73 29.46 -0.42
N GLY A 177 -9.06 29.73 0.83
CA GLY A 177 -10.28 29.25 1.49
C GLY A 177 -10.00 28.44 2.74
N LYS A 178 -11.05 27.84 3.31
CA LYS A 178 -11.03 27.13 4.58
C LYS A 178 -11.35 25.66 4.40
N TYR A 179 -10.68 24.79 5.14
CA TYR A 179 -10.94 23.36 5.08
C TYR A 179 -11.02 22.71 6.46
N ILE A 180 -11.83 21.68 6.54
CA ILE A 180 -11.95 20.76 7.67
C ILE A 180 -11.45 19.38 7.24
N ILE A 181 -10.71 18.70 8.11
CA ILE A 181 -10.33 17.30 7.92
C ILE A 181 -11.37 16.41 8.63
N ALA A 182 -11.81 15.35 7.94
CA ALA A 182 -12.73 14.35 8.47
C ALA A 182 -11.99 13.01 8.62
N SER A 183 -11.98 12.45 9.83
CA SER A 183 -11.30 11.18 10.16
C SER A 183 -12.22 10.29 10.97
N CYS A 184 -12.31 9.01 10.62
CA CYS A 184 -13.10 8.03 11.38
C CYS A 184 -12.39 7.54 12.64
N ALA A 185 -11.09 7.79 12.77
CA ALA A 185 -10.27 7.43 13.91
C ALA A 185 -9.08 8.40 14.06
N PRO A 186 -9.27 9.59 14.66
CA PRO A 186 -8.24 10.63 14.72
C PRO A 186 -6.95 10.23 15.46
N ALA A 187 -6.99 9.14 16.25
CA ALA A 187 -5.81 8.60 16.94
C ALA A 187 -5.06 7.52 16.14
N ASP A 188 -5.59 7.08 14.98
CA ASP A 188 -4.94 6.07 14.16
C ASP A 188 -3.72 6.66 13.42
N SER A 189 -2.58 6.01 13.57
CA SER A 189 -1.30 6.50 13.02
C SER A 189 -1.30 6.59 11.49
N ALA A 190 -2.04 5.74 10.80
CA ALA A 190 -2.16 5.77 9.34
C ALA A 190 -2.97 6.99 8.87
N LEU A 191 -4.06 7.31 9.58
CA LEU A 191 -4.89 8.47 9.27
C LEU A 191 -4.20 9.79 9.64
N ILE A 192 -3.46 9.80 10.76
CA ILE A 192 -2.58 10.91 11.15
C ILE A 192 -1.53 11.18 10.05
N ALA A 193 -0.93 10.16 9.45
CA ALA A 193 0.05 10.35 8.39
C ALA A 193 -0.57 11.06 7.16
N ARG A 194 -1.77 10.65 6.73
CA ARG A 194 -2.52 11.34 5.64
C ARG A 194 -2.88 12.78 6.02
N GLU A 195 -3.33 13.01 7.24
CA GLU A 195 -3.60 14.36 7.78
C GLU A 195 -2.34 15.24 7.73
N GLN A 196 -1.19 14.73 8.16
CA GLN A 196 0.09 15.43 8.10
C GLN A 196 0.47 15.79 6.67
N GLY A 197 0.25 14.90 5.71
CA GLY A 197 0.42 15.14 4.29
C GLY A 197 -0.45 16.30 3.78
N ILE A 198 -1.75 16.29 4.11
CA ILE A 198 -2.68 17.38 3.77
C ILE A 198 -2.19 18.70 4.36
N LYS A 199 -1.85 18.72 5.65
CA LYS A 199 -1.34 19.93 6.33
C LYS A 199 0.01 20.40 5.77
N ARG A 200 0.85 19.47 5.31
CA ARG A 200 2.10 19.80 4.60
C ARG A 200 1.80 20.54 3.30
N ALA A 201 0.86 20.04 2.50
CA ALA A 201 0.43 20.69 1.27
C ALA A 201 -0.15 22.10 1.51
N ALA A 202 -0.93 22.28 2.58
CA ALA A 202 -1.52 23.59 2.92
C ALA A 202 -0.47 24.68 3.15
N LYS A 203 0.73 24.35 3.64
CA LYS A 203 1.82 25.31 3.86
C LYS A 203 2.32 26.00 2.58
N GLU A 204 2.03 25.42 1.41
CA GLU A 204 2.39 26.00 0.12
C GLU A 204 1.37 27.02 -0.40
N PHE A 205 0.22 27.15 0.30
CA PHE A 205 -0.89 28.04 -0.07
C PHE A 205 -1.23 28.93 1.12
N PRO A 206 -0.62 30.14 1.23
CA PRO A 206 -0.75 30.99 2.42
C PRO A 206 -2.19 31.46 2.75
N GLU A 207 -3.09 31.44 1.76
CA GLU A 207 -4.50 31.82 1.95
C GLU A 207 -5.41 30.60 2.20
N ILE A 208 -4.85 29.40 2.38
CA ILE A 208 -5.56 28.20 2.81
C ILE A 208 -5.49 28.10 4.34
N GLU A 209 -6.65 28.01 4.99
CA GLU A 209 -6.80 27.96 6.44
C GLU A 209 -7.35 26.59 6.88
N PHE A 210 -6.63 25.91 7.76
CA PHE A 210 -7.14 24.74 8.49
C PHE A 210 -8.07 25.21 9.61
N VAL A 211 -9.31 24.70 9.64
CA VAL A 211 -10.32 25.10 10.63
C VAL A 211 -10.37 24.07 11.75
N ASP A 212 -10.62 22.80 11.43
CA ASP A 212 -10.85 21.76 12.42
C ASP A 212 -10.56 20.37 11.87
N LEU A 213 -10.43 19.41 12.80
CA LEU A 213 -10.44 17.97 12.54
C LEU A 213 -11.64 17.37 13.28
N VAL A 214 -12.53 16.70 12.54
CA VAL A 214 -13.74 16.10 13.11
C VAL A 214 -13.68 14.57 13.08
N ASP A 215 -14.09 13.94 14.19
CA ASP A 215 -14.26 12.49 14.29
C ASP A 215 -15.62 12.11 13.70
N ILE A 216 -15.58 11.55 12.48
CA ILE A 216 -16.79 11.16 11.74
C ILE A 216 -17.25 9.74 12.09
N THR A 217 -16.54 9.01 12.93
CA THR A 217 -16.81 7.61 13.29
C THR A 217 -16.77 6.63 12.11
N THR A 218 -17.06 5.36 12.38
CA THR A 218 -17.09 4.27 11.37
C THR A 218 -18.50 3.90 10.91
N ASP A 219 -19.48 4.80 11.08
CA ASP A 219 -20.84 4.64 10.59
C ASP A 219 -21.19 5.78 9.62
N LEU A 220 -21.47 5.46 8.37
CA LEU A 220 -21.71 6.45 7.30
C LEU A 220 -22.87 7.40 7.62
N THR A 221 -23.93 6.92 8.27
CA THR A 221 -25.09 7.76 8.62
C THR A 221 -24.73 8.78 9.69
N THR A 222 -24.03 8.33 10.73
CA THR A 222 -23.53 9.20 11.81
C THR A 222 -22.53 10.20 11.26
N ALA A 223 -21.62 9.76 10.37
CA ALA A 223 -20.61 10.59 9.73
C ALA A 223 -21.21 11.78 8.98
N VAL A 224 -22.29 11.57 8.21
CA VAL A 224 -23.02 12.66 7.52
C VAL A 224 -23.51 13.71 8.53
N GLY A 225 -24.09 13.30 9.65
CA GLY A 225 -24.56 14.19 10.69
C GLY A 225 -23.44 14.99 11.38
N VAL A 226 -22.28 14.39 11.58
CA VAL A 226 -21.08 15.06 12.13
C VAL A 226 -20.58 16.13 11.16
N ILE A 227 -20.50 15.83 9.86
CA ILE A 227 -20.07 16.76 8.83
C ILE A 227 -21.06 17.95 8.72
N GLU A 228 -22.36 17.66 8.77
CA GLU A 228 -23.41 18.70 8.77
C GLU A 228 -23.25 19.63 9.98
N ASN A 229 -23.05 19.09 11.18
CA ASN A 229 -22.83 19.88 12.39
C ASN A 229 -21.57 20.76 12.29
N ALA A 230 -20.47 20.21 11.73
CA ALA A 230 -19.25 20.95 11.50
C ALA A 230 -19.47 22.10 10.49
N TYR A 231 -20.24 21.87 9.44
CA TYR A 231 -20.61 22.91 8.48
C TYR A 231 -21.48 24.01 9.10
N LEU A 232 -22.43 23.65 9.97
CA LEU A 232 -23.26 24.63 10.69
C LEU A 232 -22.44 25.47 11.68
N ALA A 233 -21.42 24.89 12.30
CA ALA A 233 -20.49 25.60 13.18
C ALA A 233 -19.53 26.52 12.41
N HIS A 234 -19.17 26.15 11.17
CA HIS A 234 -18.23 26.87 10.31
C HIS A 234 -18.81 27.09 8.91
N PRO A 235 -19.84 27.96 8.77
CA PRO A 235 -20.58 28.09 7.50
C PRO A 235 -19.79 28.75 6.37
N ASP A 236 -18.59 29.24 6.65
CA ASP A 236 -17.62 29.80 5.71
C ASP A 236 -16.54 28.79 5.26
N VAL A 237 -16.64 27.52 5.69
CA VAL A 237 -15.76 26.46 5.22
C VAL A 237 -16.03 26.14 3.74
N ASN A 238 -14.97 25.96 2.97
CA ASN A 238 -15.05 25.70 1.54
C ASN A 238 -14.83 24.23 1.17
N ALA A 239 -14.16 23.45 2.03
CA ALA A 239 -13.85 22.06 1.72
C ALA A 239 -13.84 21.15 2.95
N PHE A 240 -14.28 19.89 2.74
CA PHE A 240 -14.07 18.77 3.65
C PHE A 240 -13.12 17.76 3.00
N LEU A 241 -12.05 17.41 3.70
CA LEU A 241 -11.02 16.47 3.21
C LEU A 241 -11.02 15.26 4.14
N GLY A 242 -11.52 14.13 3.66
CA GLY A 242 -11.50 12.89 4.40
C GLY A 242 -10.15 12.18 4.28
N VAL A 243 -9.79 11.37 5.27
CA VAL A 243 -8.52 10.62 5.32
C VAL A 243 -8.70 9.10 5.27
N ASP A 244 -9.92 8.63 5.11
CA ASP A 244 -10.31 7.21 5.15
C ASP A 244 -11.50 6.90 4.23
N VAL A 245 -11.92 5.62 4.23
CA VAL A 245 -13.02 5.10 3.40
C VAL A 245 -14.38 5.77 3.72
N PHE A 246 -14.59 6.25 4.95
CA PHE A 246 -15.82 6.92 5.36
C PHE A 246 -15.94 8.36 4.83
N SER A 247 -14.92 8.82 4.10
CA SER A 247 -14.96 10.07 3.31
C SER A 247 -16.14 10.14 2.33
N GLU A 248 -16.73 9.00 1.97
CA GLU A 248 -17.98 8.92 1.19
C GLU A 248 -19.11 9.75 1.80
N SER A 249 -19.15 9.88 3.14
CA SER A 249 -20.13 10.69 3.86
C SER A 249 -20.08 12.17 3.50
N ILE A 250 -18.89 12.68 3.11
CA ILE A 250 -18.73 14.08 2.64
C ILE A 250 -19.53 14.29 1.36
N GLY A 251 -19.43 13.36 0.39
CA GLY A 251 -20.20 13.42 -0.85
C GLY A 251 -21.70 13.36 -0.59
N THR A 252 -22.13 12.47 0.30
CA THR A 252 -23.54 12.34 0.73
C THR A 252 -24.05 13.63 1.35
N PHE A 253 -23.30 14.27 2.25
CA PHE A 253 -23.62 15.54 2.85
C PHE A 253 -23.79 16.65 1.79
N ILE A 254 -22.82 16.77 0.88
CA ILE A 254 -22.81 17.81 -0.16
C ILE A 254 -24.04 17.66 -1.10
N GLU A 255 -24.35 16.43 -1.54
CA GLU A 255 -25.51 16.17 -2.42
C GLU A 255 -26.83 16.44 -1.71
N SER A 256 -27.00 15.92 -0.49
CA SER A 256 -28.25 16.03 0.27
C SER A 256 -28.61 17.50 0.57
N ASN A 257 -27.60 18.33 0.80
CA ASN A 257 -27.76 19.75 1.11
C ASN A 257 -27.66 20.67 -0.13
N LYS A 258 -27.49 20.10 -1.35
CA LYS A 258 -27.38 20.85 -2.62
C LYS A 258 -26.24 21.86 -2.60
N LEU A 259 -25.10 21.45 -2.06
CA LEU A 259 -23.90 22.29 -1.90
C LEU A 259 -22.88 22.08 -3.02
N ASN A 260 -23.22 21.27 -4.07
CA ASN A 260 -22.34 21.04 -5.22
C ASN A 260 -21.86 22.38 -5.81
N GLY A 261 -20.53 22.52 -5.94
CA GLY A 261 -19.89 23.74 -6.44
C GLY A 261 -19.82 24.90 -5.45
N LYS A 262 -20.33 24.74 -4.21
CA LYS A 262 -20.18 25.70 -3.12
C LYS A 262 -19.26 25.18 -2.03
N VAL A 263 -19.36 23.89 -1.72
CA VAL A 263 -18.49 23.16 -0.82
C VAL A 263 -17.85 22.03 -1.60
N TYR A 264 -16.57 21.81 -1.40
CA TYR A 264 -15.77 20.80 -2.07
C TYR A 264 -15.52 19.61 -1.17
N GLY A 265 -15.47 18.40 -1.75
CA GLY A 265 -15.20 17.18 -1.05
C GLY A 265 -14.03 16.41 -1.68
N ALA A 266 -13.22 15.79 -0.85
CA ALA A 266 -12.19 14.85 -1.29
C ALA A 266 -11.98 13.75 -0.25
N GLY A 267 -11.41 12.62 -0.66
CA GLY A 267 -11.16 11.53 0.28
C GLY A 267 -10.29 10.42 -0.27
N PHE A 268 -10.43 9.26 0.32
CA PHE A 268 -9.68 8.06 -0.02
C PHE A 268 -10.64 6.91 -0.34
N ASP A 269 -10.06 5.90 -0.99
CA ASP A 269 -10.67 4.65 -1.40
C ASP A 269 -11.70 4.78 -2.55
N LEU A 270 -11.84 3.70 -3.30
CA LEU A 270 -12.62 3.68 -4.52
C LEU A 270 -13.94 2.92 -4.28
N THR A 271 -14.71 3.35 -3.26
CA THR A 271 -16.03 2.77 -3.03
C THR A 271 -17.00 3.16 -4.15
N GLU A 272 -18.04 2.36 -4.35
CA GLU A 272 -19.08 2.67 -5.34
C GLU A 272 -19.72 4.03 -5.07
N GLY A 273 -19.99 4.34 -3.79
CA GLY A 273 -20.56 5.63 -3.38
C GLY A 273 -19.62 6.80 -3.64
N THR A 274 -18.34 6.69 -3.28
CA THR A 274 -17.34 7.74 -3.54
C THR A 274 -17.20 8.02 -5.04
N LEU A 275 -17.10 6.97 -5.88
CA LEU A 275 -17.01 7.14 -7.35
C LEU A 275 -18.28 7.80 -7.92
N LYS A 276 -19.45 7.46 -7.40
CA LYS A 276 -20.71 8.10 -7.77
C LYS A 276 -20.72 9.58 -7.38
N HIS A 277 -20.26 9.94 -6.19
CA HIS A 277 -20.17 11.32 -5.75
C HIS A 277 -19.21 12.16 -6.59
N ILE A 278 -18.11 11.57 -7.06
CA ILE A 278 -17.20 12.22 -8.02
C ILE A 278 -17.91 12.44 -9.36
N SER A 279 -18.59 11.41 -9.88
CA SER A 279 -19.37 11.51 -11.13
C SER A 279 -20.42 12.62 -11.07
N ASN A 280 -21.05 12.80 -9.92
CA ASN A 280 -22.08 13.82 -9.67
C ASN A 280 -21.50 15.18 -9.24
N ASN A 281 -20.19 15.34 -9.19
CA ASN A 281 -19.50 16.55 -8.76
C ASN A 281 -19.82 16.99 -7.31
N ALA A 282 -20.13 16.03 -6.45
CA ALA A 282 -20.24 16.25 -5.00
C ALA A 282 -18.88 16.13 -4.33
N MET A 283 -18.04 15.22 -4.83
CA MET A 283 -16.61 15.16 -4.49
C MET A 283 -15.77 15.49 -5.72
N GLN A 284 -14.61 16.09 -5.53
CA GLN A 284 -13.71 16.49 -6.60
C GLN A 284 -12.65 15.46 -6.89
N LEU A 285 -12.24 14.68 -5.86
CA LEU A 285 -11.31 13.59 -6.03
C LEU A 285 -11.42 12.54 -4.92
N THR A 286 -10.91 11.36 -5.23
CA THR A 286 -10.50 10.35 -4.25
C THR A 286 -9.15 9.76 -4.65
N ILE A 287 -8.46 9.14 -3.68
CA ILE A 287 -7.21 8.45 -3.91
C ILE A 287 -7.37 6.96 -3.58
N GLY A 288 -7.20 6.11 -4.61
CA GLY A 288 -7.11 4.67 -4.46
C GLY A 288 -5.72 4.24 -4.02
N GLN A 289 -5.62 3.06 -3.39
CA GLN A 289 -4.38 2.57 -2.81
C GLN A 289 -3.98 1.15 -3.26
N ASN A 290 -4.65 0.58 -4.27
CA ASN A 290 -4.38 -0.74 -4.84
C ASN A 290 -4.37 -1.88 -3.80
N PRO A 291 -5.48 -2.17 -3.11
CA PRO A 291 -5.51 -3.23 -2.09
C PRO A 291 -5.17 -4.61 -2.65
N PHE A 292 -5.50 -4.90 -3.91
CA PHE A 292 -5.07 -6.14 -4.57
C PHE A 292 -3.54 -6.28 -4.55
N LEU A 293 -2.80 -5.23 -4.89
CA LEU A 293 -1.33 -5.26 -4.89
C LEU A 293 -0.75 -5.35 -3.47
N GLN A 294 -1.45 -4.80 -2.48
CA GLN A 294 -1.05 -4.92 -1.07
C GLN A 294 -1.15 -6.37 -0.57
N GLY A 295 -2.03 -7.18 -1.12
CA GLY A 295 -2.07 -8.63 -0.87
C GLY A 295 -1.10 -9.43 -1.74
N TYR A 296 -0.98 -9.06 -3.01
CA TYR A 296 -0.20 -9.79 -4.01
C TYR A 296 1.31 -9.69 -3.78
N TYR A 297 1.84 -8.48 -3.61
CA TYR A 297 3.28 -8.25 -3.53
C TYR A 297 3.96 -8.85 -2.29
N PRO A 298 3.38 -8.86 -1.08
CA PRO A 298 4.01 -9.54 0.05
C PRO A 298 4.29 -11.03 -0.23
N VAL A 299 3.33 -11.74 -0.83
CA VAL A 299 3.49 -13.15 -1.19
C VAL A 299 4.62 -13.33 -2.23
N MET A 300 4.67 -12.46 -3.24
CA MET A 300 5.73 -12.48 -4.25
C MET A 300 7.11 -12.20 -3.64
N GLN A 301 7.21 -11.26 -2.69
CA GLN A 301 8.46 -10.95 -2.02
C GLN A 301 8.94 -12.09 -1.10
N LEU A 302 8.04 -12.68 -0.30
CA LEU A 302 8.35 -13.85 0.52
C LEU A 302 8.87 -14.99 -0.35
N PHE A 303 8.20 -15.26 -1.48
CA PHE A 303 8.65 -16.29 -2.41
C PHE A 303 10.03 -16.01 -3.01
N THR A 304 10.30 -14.77 -3.44
CA THR A 304 11.61 -14.42 -3.99
C THR A 304 12.71 -14.46 -2.93
N HIS A 305 12.37 -14.13 -1.70
CA HIS A 305 13.27 -14.27 -0.55
C HIS A 305 13.65 -15.72 -0.32
N ASP A 306 12.67 -16.62 -0.15
CA ASP A 306 12.93 -18.02 0.18
C ASP A 306 13.55 -18.79 -0.99
N LYS A 307 13.09 -18.50 -2.20
CA LYS A 307 13.51 -19.28 -3.38
C LYS A 307 14.85 -18.85 -3.95
N PHE A 308 15.15 -17.56 -3.90
CA PHE A 308 16.28 -16.96 -4.59
C PHE A 308 17.23 -16.20 -3.67
N GLY A 309 16.91 -16.05 -2.39
CA GLY A 309 17.75 -15.35 -1.38
C GLY A 309 17.77 -13.83 -1.54
N TYR A 310 16.76 -13.22 -2.19
CA TYR A 310 16.68 -11.76 -2.27
C TYR A 310 16.18 -11.16 -0.96
N ASP A 311 16.69 -9.99 -0.63
CA ASP A 311 16.20 -9.21 0.51
C ASP A 311 14.77 -8.76 0.29
N LEU A 312 14.00 -8.70 1.38
CA LEU A 312 12.70 -8.06 1.40
C LEU A 312 12.86 -6.54 1.30
N LEU A 313 11.95 -5.87 0.61
CA LEU A 313 12.02 -4.44 0.34
C LEU A 313 10.72 -3.73 0.72
N ASN A 314 10.84 -2.47 1.15
CA ASN A 314 9.68 -1.59 1.22
C ASN A 314 9.13 -1.36 -0.20
N MET A 315 7.81 -1.53 -0.36
CA MET A 315 7.16 -1.38 -1.66
C MET A 315 5.93 -0.48 -1.53
N ASN A 316 5.97 0.65 -2.25
CA ASN A 316 4.82 1.54 -2.37
C ASN A 316 3.88 1.01 -3.44
N THR A 317 2.63 0.71 -3.08
CA THR A 317 1.58 0.26 -4.02
C THR A 317 0.98 1.42 -4.83
N GLY A 318 1.45 2.63 -4.59
CA GLY A 318 1.08 3.83 -5.32
C GLY A 318 -0.15 4.54 -4.75
N ALA A 319 -0.43 5.70 -5.32
CA ALA A 319 -1.61 6.51 -5.06
C ALA A 319 -2.28 6.81 -6.40
N PHE A 320 -3.49 6.32 -6.58
CA PHE A 320 -4.23 6.49 -7.83
C PHE A 320 -5.25 7.61 -7.68
N LEU A 321 -4.98 8.75 -8.32
CA LEU A 321 -5.85 9.92 -8.27
C LEU A 321 -7.06 9.73 -9.21
N VAL A 322 -8.26 9.77 -8.64
CA VAL A 322 -9.52 9.69 -9.37
C VAL A 322 -10.27 11.01 -9.25
N THR A 323 -10.56 11.60 -10.40
CA THR A 323 -11.33 12.85 -10.54
C THR A 323 -12.47 12.62 -11.53
N LYS A 324 -13.24 13.65 -11.80
CA LYS A 324 -14.29 13.58 -12.81
C LYS A 324 -13.79 13.19 -14.21
N ASP A 325 -12.53 13.48 -14.51
CA ASP A 325 -11.97 13.25 -15.84
C ASP A 325 -11.73 11.76 -16.14
N ASN A 326 -11.49 10.94 -15.10
CA ASN A 326 -11.17 9.52 -15.27
C ASN A 326 -12.08 8.55 -14.49
N VAL A 327 -13.03 9.05 -13.68
CA VAL A 327 -13.89 8.20 -12.84
C VAL A 327 -14.70 7.16 -13.63
N SER A 328 -15.06 7.46 -14.89
CA SER A 328 -15.80 6.52 -15.75
C SER A 328 -15.00 5.27 -16.15
N GLU A 329 -13.69 5.30 -16.02
CA GLU A 329 -12.78 4.20 -16.34
C GLU A 329 -12.40 3.38 -15.10
N VAL A 330 -12.78 3.86 -13.90
CA VAL A 330 -12.41 3.29 -12.61
C VAL A 330 -13.49 2.32 -12.12
N LYS A 331 -13.05 1.17 -11.62
CA LYS A 331 -13.93 0.20 -10.96
C LYS A 331 -13.81 0.33 -9.44
N PRO A 332 -14.89 0.11 -8.69
CA PRO A 332 -14.82 0.03 -7.24
C PRO A 332 -13.85 -1.06 -6.75
N GLU A 333 -13.19 -0.77 -5.63
CA GLU A 333 -12.30 -1.70 -4.91
C GLU A 333 -12.94 -2.26 -3.65
#